data_5e324666fa38c54bf78b2c0c13ecbbd8
#
_entry.id   5e324666fa38c54bf78b2c0c13ecbbd8
#
_cell.length_a   1.000
_cell.length_b   1.000
_cell.length_c   1.000
_cell.angle_alpha   90.00
_cell.angle_beta   90.00
_cell.angle_gamma   90.00
#
_symmetry.space_group_name_H-M   'P 1'
#
loop_
_entity.id
_entity.type
_entity.pdbx_description
1 polymer ?
#
loop_
_entity_poly.entity_id
_entity_poly.type
_entity_poly.pdbx_seq_one_letter_code
_entity_poly.pdbx_strand_id
1 'polypeptide(L)'
;MIAVILLIFSIIVLFSIGILFIRARRKRRYERATDLFKDTKYSEALQIFQELLAKNPKRRVYIWNIALCYERLGNYEMALVEYNKLAMTTSFDPSISEVDVHYKVALLNYRIDNVDRAKREFQIVATLQEDHAAALYHLGLIAVKKNELQKAMEHFENAGRYDQDLDEAFLELGKVCFKLNHVEKAKKALVRMLEIKPAEAEAHFYYALVLEKERSYKQSIEEFEKAKEKDEFRFLSLFHLGNIYMALGDEKKAFESIEKTLAFGTSDTRELVEVKYQYAEYLVRAGDINRAMKLWREIESVQPHYRDVRNKIDVYVEINKSKNLTKFITMTTKEFFNAAEKLCKALGIFIEKTGMEKQDFVEYIGTFRVGRDENICIVDIARWITQVGEIPIRELLEKMSDRGASKGIFITSSHFTQRALDLSNIRPLDLIDRERLEPMLADL
;
A
#
# COMPACT_ATOMS: atom_id res chain seq x y z
N MET A 1 -32.31 -73.23 -49.76
CA MET A 1 -32.59 -72.43 -48.59
C MET A 1 -31.41 -72.37 -47.60
N ILE A 2 -30.89 -73.51 -47.11
CA ILE A 2 -29.78 -73.57 -46.14
C ILE A 2 -28.50 -72.88 -46.63
N ALA A 3 -28.09 -73.02 -47.88
CA ALA A 3 -26.90 -72.43 -48.46
C ALA A 3 -26.99 -70.89 -48.49
N VAL A 4 -28.18 -70.32 -48.72
CA VAL A 4 -28.42 -68.85 -48.69
C VAL A 4 -28.34 -68.30 -47.24
N ILE A 5 -28.87 -69.10 -46.29
CA ILE A 5 -28.78 -68.70 -44.85
C ILE A 5 -27.32 -68.72 -44.37
N LEU A 6 -26.55 -69.72 -44.74
CA LEU A 6 -25.13 -69.82 -44.42
C LEU A 6 -24.29 -68.62 -45.05
N LEU A 7 -24.63 -68.28 -46.28
CA LEU A 7 -23.99 -67.17 -46.98
C LEU A 7 -24.30 -65.83 -46.25
N ILE A 8 -25.56 -65.55 -45.91
CA ILE A 8 -25.95 -64.40 -45.17
C ILE A 8 -25.24 -64.32 -43.78
N PHE A 9 -25.21 -65.46 -43.09
CA PHE A 9 -24.52 -65.55 -41.81
C PHE A 9 -23.01 -65.21 -41.91
N SER A 10 -22.33 -65.85 -42.94
CA SER A 10 -20.90 -65.54 -43.18
C SER A 10 -20.63 -64.09 -43.52
N ILE A 11 -21.51 -63.46 -44.30
CA ILE A 11 -21.41 -61.94 -44.59
C ILE A 11 -21.58 -61.18 -43.33
N ILE A 12 -22.54 -61.50 -42.45
CA ILE A 12 -22.76 -60.80 -41.18
C ILE A 12 -21.54 -60.98 -40.26
N VAL A 13 -20.96 -62.14 -40.18
CA VAL A 13 -19.75 -62.43 -39.37
C VAL A 13 -18.56 -61.65 -39.91
N LEU A 14 -18.29 -61.69 -41.22
CA LEU A 14 -17.21 -60.88 -41.83
C LEU A 14 -17.39 -59.39 -41.64
N PHE A 15 -18.60 -58.85 -41.76
CA PHE A 15 -18.93 -57.49 -41.50
C PHE A 15 -18.71 -57.11 -40.03
N SER A 16 -19.12 -57.99 -39.09
CA SER A 16 -18.89 -57.80 -37.66
C SER A 16 -17.40 -57.80 -37.30
N ILE A 17 -16.60 -58.72 -37.89
CA ILE A 17 -15.14 -58.72 -37.73
C ILE A 17 -14.53 -57.45 -38.30
N GLY A 18 -14.98 -56.97 -39.46
CA GLY A 18 -14.54 -55.73 -40.05
C GLY A 18 -14.80 -54.52 -39.15
N ILE A 19 -15.99 -54.47 -38.54
CA ILE A 19 -16.34 -53.42 -37.57
C ILE A 19 -15.43 -53.49 -36.34
N LEU A 20 -15.20 -54.68 -35.79
CA LEU A 20 -14.31 -54.89 -34.64
C LEU A 20 -12.88 -54.44 -34.96
N PHE A 21 -12.35 -54.76 -36.12
CA PHE A 21 -11.03 -54.40 -36.57
C PHE A 21 -10.91 -52.85 -36.72
N ILE A 22 -11.89 -52.20 -37.31
CA ILE A 22 -11.94 -50.74 -37.43
C ILE A 22 -11.99 -50.07 -36.03
N ARG A 23 -12.80 -50.62 -35.11
CA ARG A 23 -12.87 -50.14 -33.72
C ARG A 23 -11.54 -50.31 -33.01
N ALA A 24 -10.88 -51.46 -33.11
CA ALA A 24 -9.58 -51.71 -32.49
C ALA A 24 -8.49 -50.81 -33.05
N ARG A 25 -8.42 -50.62 -34.38
CA ARG A 25 -7.47 -49.71 -35.02
C ARG A 25 -7.69 -48.26 -34.58
N ARG A 26 -8.93 -47.83 -34.45
CA ARG A 26 -9.31 -46.50 -33.99
C ARG A 26 -8.91 -46.27 -32.52
N LYS A 27 -9.15 -47.28 -31.66
CA LYS A 27 -8.76 -47.26 -30.26
C LYS A 27 -7.23 -47.06 -30.12
N ARG A 28 -6.44 -47.89 -30.84
CA ARG A 28 -4.97 -47.77 -30.83
C ARG A 28 -4.48 -46.40 -31.30
N ARG A 29 -5.11 -45.80 -32.31
CA ARG A 29 -4.74 -44.43 -32.77
C ARG A 29 -5.08 -43.37 -31.73
N TYR A 30 -6.19 -43.51 -31.04
CA TYR A 30 -6.57 -42.61 -29.94
C TYR A 30 -5.58 -42.73 -28.78
N GLU A 31 -5.25 -43.93 -28.35
CA GLU A 31 -4.25 -44.19 -27.30
C GLU A 31 -2.89 -43.56 -27.68
N ARG A 32 -2.42 -43.78 -28.92
CA ARG A 32 -1.20 -43.12 -29.40
C ARG A 32 -1.25 -41.61 -29.34
N ALA A 33 -2.35 -41.01 -29.74
CA ALA A 33 -2.49 -39.52 -29.66
C ALA A 33 -2.50 -39.04 -28.21
N THR A 34 -3.11 -39.78 -27.29
CA THR A 34 -3.12 -39.49 -25.86
C THR A 34 -1.70 -39.61 -25.26
N ASP A 35 -0.93 -40.59 -25.67
CA ASP A 35 0.47 -40.73 -25.22
C ASP A 35 1.35 -39.61 -25.75
N LEU A 36 1.21 -39.24 -27.02
CA LEU A 36 1.89 -38.08 -27.59
C LEU A 36 1.54 -36.78 -26.85
N PHE A 37 0.28 -36.62 -26.43
CA PHE A 37 -0.14 -35.48 -25.63
C PHE A 37 0.55 -35.46 -24.25
N LYS A 38 0.65 -36.64 -23.59
CA LYS A 38 1.39 -36.80 -22.32
C LYS A 38 2.87 -36.47 -22.49
N ASP A 39 3.46 -36.90 -23.62
CA ASP A 39 4.86 -36.63 -24.00
C ASP A 39 5.09 -35.20 -24.48
N THR A 40 4.14 -34.27 -24.28
CA THR A 40 4.19 -32.87 -24.69
C THR A 40 4.27 -32.63 -26.20
N LYS A 41 4.11 -33.64 -27.05
CA LYS A 41 4.12 -33.56 -28.52
C LYS A 41 2.72 -33.16 -29.04
N TYR A 42 2.30 -31.94 -28.61
CA TYR A 42 0.93 -31.48 -28.83
C TYR A 42 0.55 -31.34 -30.31
N SER A 43 1.48 -30.92 -31.17
CA SER A 43 1.21 -30.79 -32.61
C SER A 43 0.94 -32.12 -33.30
N GLU A 44 1.70 -33.16 -32.95
CA GLU A 44 1.51 -34.51 -33.50
C GLU A 44 0.19 -35.13 -32.98
N ALA A 45 -0.09 -34.95 -31.68
CA ALA A 45 -1.34 -35.39 -31.07
C ALA A 45 -2.55 -34.72 -31.73
N LEU A 46 -2.47 -33.38 -31.95
CA LEU A 46 -3.49 -32.59 -32.63
C LEU A 46 -3.85 -33.15 -34.00
N GLN A 47 -2.84 -33.41 -34.82
CA GLN A 47 -3.04 -33.97 -36.16
C GLN A 47 -3.83 -35.29 -36.10
N ILE A 48 -3.45 -36.21 -35.20
CA ILE A 48 -4.13 -37.51 -35.06
C ILE A 48 -5.56 -37.35 -34.56
N PHE A 49 -5.81 -36.45 -33.60
CA PHE A 49 -7.16 -36.16 -33.11
C PHE A 49 -8.04 -35.55 -34.21
N GLN A 50 -7.51 -34.65 -35.04
CA GLN A 50 -8.23 -34.09 -36.19
C GLN A 50 -8.61 -35.18 -37.22
N GLU A 51 -7.68 -36.07 -37.55
CA GLU A 51 -7.98 -37.22 -38.45
C GLU A 51 -9.03 -38.18 -37.87
N LEU A 52 -9.01 -38.39 -36.55
CA LEU A 52 -10.02 -39.21 -35.84
C LEU A 52 -11.39 -38.52 -35.87
N LEU A 53 -11.44 -37.22 -35.67
CA LEU A 53 -12.67 -36.39 -35.72
C LEU A 53 -13.27 -36.41 -37.13
N ALA A 54 -12.45 -36.22 -38.16
CA ALA A 54 -12.91 -36.26 -39.57
C ALA A 54 -13.62 -37.57 -39.91
N LYS A 55 -13.13 -38.69 -39.35
CA LYS A 55 -13.75 -40.03 -39.56
C LYS A 55 -14.96 -40.28 -38.64
N ASN A 56 -15.12 -39.53 -37.56
CA ASN A 56 -16.19 -39.67 -36.57
C ASN A 56 -16.59 -38.31 -35.99
N PRO A 57 -17.31 -37.48 -36.75
CA PRO A 57 -17.67 -36.14 -36.35
C PRO A 57 -18.53 -36.03 -35.06
N LYS A 58 -19.21 -37.12 -34.71
CA LYS A 58 -20.09 -37.19 -33.53
C LYS A 58 -19.35 -37.49 -32.21
N ARG A 59 -18.07 -37.89 -32.28
CA ARG A 59 -17.27 -38.20 -31.07
C ARG A 59 -16.69 -36.96 -30.46
N ARG A 60 -17.38 -36.40 -29.47
CA ARG A 60 -17.04 -35.16 -28.80
C ARG A 60 -15.72 -35.19 -28.04
N VAL A 61 -15.30 -36.37 -27.57
CA VAL A 61 -13.99 -36.53 -26.92
C VAL A 61 -12.81 -36.11 -27.81
N TYR A 62 -12.95 -36.22 -29.13
CA TYR A 62 -11.91 -35.77 -30.04
C TYR A 62 -11.85 -34.24 -30.11
N ILE A 63 -13.01 -33.55 -30.08
CA ILE A 63 -13.12 -32.11 -30.03
C ILE A 63 -12.48 -31.60 -28.74
N TRP A 64 -12.77 -32.25 -27.62
CA TRP A 64 -12.15 -31.91 -26.31
C TRP A 64 -10.63 -32.02 -26.37
N ASN A 65 -10.07 -33.09 -26.89
CA ASN A 65 -8.61 -33.28 -26.98
C ASN A 65 -7.96 -32.31 -27.99
N ILE A 66 -8.65 -31.95 -29.07
CA ILE A 66 -8.20 -30.95 -30.03
C ILE A 66 -8.12 -29.59 -29.32
N ALA A 67 -9.14 -29.21 -28.55
CA ALA A 67 -9.17 -27.98 -27.77
C ALA A 67 -8.03 -27.93 -26.74
N LEU A 68 -7.79 -29.05 -26.02
CA LEU A 68 -6.64 -29.18 -25.11
C LEU A 68 -5.30 -29.03 -25.83
N CYS A 69 -5.12 -29.62 -27.02
CA CYS A 69 -3.91 -29.44 -27.79
C CYS A 69 -3.68 -27.98 -28.17
N TYR A 70 -4.70 -27.28 -28.65
CA TYR A 70 -4.61 -25.85 -28.97
C TYR A 70 -4.28 -25.01 -27.74
N GLU A 71 -4.90 -25.31 -26.58
CA GLU A 71 -4.62 -24.63 -25.31
C GLU A 71 -3.15 -24.79 -24.91
N ARG A 72 -2.59 -26.02 -25.01
CA ARG A 72 -1.19 -26.31 -24.71
C ARG A 72 -0.20 -25.72 -25.70
N LEU A 73 -0.61 -25.50 -26.93
CA LEU A 73 0.17 -24.81 -27.97
C LEU A 73 0.07 -23.28 -27.86
N GLY A 74 -0.69 -22.75 -26.89
CA GLY A 74 -0.90 -21.30 -26.72
C GLY A 74 -1.87 -20.68 -27.72
N ASN A 75 -2.53 -21.50 -28.57
CA ASN A 75 -3.53 -21.02 -29.53
C ASN A 75 -4.90 -20.96 -28.88
N TYR A 76 -5.09 -19.96 -28.01
CA TYR A 76 -6.29 -19.84 -27.17
C TYR A 76 -7.56 -19.57 -27.97
N GLU A 77 -7.46 -18.88 -29.09
CA GLU A 77 -8.61 -18.59 -29.95
C GLU A 77 -9.16 -19.87 -30.58
N MET A 78 -8.28 -20.72 -31.12
CA MET A 78 -8.69 -22.01 -31.69
C MET A 78 -9.19 -22.96 -30.62
N ALA A 79 -8.56 -22.99 -29.45
CA ALA A 79 -9.06 -23.76 -28.31
C ALA A 79 -10.48 -23.34 -27.93
N LEU A 80 -10.73 -22.02 -27.86
CA LEU A 80 -12.04 -21.46 -27.52
C LEU A 80 -13.10 -21.84 -28.56
N VAL A 81 -12.76 -21.85 -29.86
CA VAL A 81 -13.66 -22.30 -30.93
C VAL A 81 -14.09 -23.75 -30.70
N GLU A 82 -13.12 -24.63 -30.39
CA GLU A 82 -13.42 -26.06 -30.17
C GLU A 82 -14.22 -26.30 -28.87
N TYR A 83 -13.84 -25.63 -27.75
CA TYR A 83 -14.61 -25.73 -26.51
C TYR A 83 -16.04 -25.18 -26.65
N ASN A 84 -16.26 -24.10 -27.41
CA ASN A 84 -17.59 -23.56 -27.67
C ASN A 84 -18.47 -24.54 -28.43
N LYS A 85 -17.92 -25.35 -29.37
CA LYS A 85 -18.67 -26.45 -30.03
C LYS A 85 -19.22 -27.46 -29.02
N LEU A 86 -18.46 -27.70 -27.94
CA LEU A 86 -18.89 -28.59 -26.86
C LEU A 86 -19.94 -27.92 -25.97
N ALA A 87 -19.70 -26.69 -25.56
CA ALA A 87 -20.61 -25.93 -24.68
C ALA A 87 -22.01 -25.74 -25.29
N MET A 88 -22.12 -25.66 -26.61
CA MET A 88 -23.39 -25.55 -27.33
C MET A 88 -24.15 -26.88 -27.48
N THR A 89 -23.64 -28.00 -26.95
CA THR A 89 -24.27 -29.29 -27.10
C THR A 89 -25.22 -29.62 -25.96
N THR A 90 -26.35 -30.29 -26.27
CA THR A 90 -27.34 -30.68 -25.26
C THR A 90 -27.05 -32.03 -24.61
N SER A 91 -26.00 -32.72 -25.02
CA SER A 91 -25.60 -34.00 -24.43
C SER A 91 -24.09 -34.16 -24.45
N PHE A 92 -23.49 -34.49 -23.32
CA PHE A 92 -22.05 -34.68 -23.17
C PHE A 92 -21.67 -36.16 -23.34
N ASP A 93 -20.45 -36.39 -23.82
CA ASP A 93 -19.83 -37.76 -23.75
C ASP A 93 -19.59 -38.07 -22.27
N PRO A 94 -19.85 -39.27 -21.76
CA PRO A 94 -19.65 -39.63 -20.34
C PRO A 94 -18.24 -39.33 -19.80
N SER A 95 -17.27 -39.17 -20.70
CA SER A 95 -15.88 -38.83 -20.35
C SER A 95 -15.59 -37.34 -20.29
N ILE A 96 -16.57 -36.45 -20.55
CA ILE A 96 -16.43 -35.02 -20.57
C ILE A 96 -17.47 -34.39 -19.65
N SER A 97 -17.02 -33.74 -18.63
CA SER A 97 -17.88 -32.96 -17.70
C SER A 97 -18.36 -31.68 -18.37
N GLU A 98 -19.65 -31.41 -18.29
CA GLU A 98 -20.22 -30.09 -18.69
C GLU A 98 -19.59 -28.93 -17.90
N VAL A 99 -19.37 -29.16 -16.62
CA VAL A 99 -18.69 -28.21 -15.73
C VAL A 99 -17.29 -27.86 -16.24
N ASP A 100 -16.51 -28.91 -16.63
CA ASP A 100 -15.16 -28.69 -17.14
C ASP A 100 -15.14 -27.92 -18.46
N VAL A 101 -16.11 -28.18 -19.35
CA VAL A 101 -16.22 -27.45 -20.63
C VAL A 101 -16.48 -25.97 -20.38
N HIS A 102 -17.50 -25.64 -19.59
CA HIS A 102 -17.83 -24.25 -19.28
C HIS A 102 -16.69 -23.57 -18.50
N TYR A 103 -16.03 -24.27 -17.59
CA TYR A 103 -14.87 -23.75 -16.87
C TYR A 103 -13.70 -23.43 -17.82
N LYS A 104 -13.41 -24.28 -18.80
CA LYS A 104 -12.38 -24.01 -19.82
C LYS A 104 -12.74 -22.83 -20.72
N VAL A 105 -14.00 -22.73 -21.15
CA VAL A 105 -14.50 -21.56 -21.91
C VAL A 105 -14.36 -20.30 -21.09
N ALA A 106 -14.70 -20.34 -19.79
CA ALA A 106 -14.58 -19.20 -18.89
C ALA A 106 -13.13 -18.75 -18.73
N LEU A 107 -12.21 -19.67 -18.44
CA LEU A 107 -10.78 -19.38 -18.27
C LEU A 107 -10.17 -18.75 -19.52
N LEU A 108 -10.46 -19.29 -20.70
CA LEU A 108 -9.94 -18.75 -21.95
C LEU A 108 -10.50 -17.36 -22.25
N ASN A 109 -11.81 -17.14 -22.03
CA ASN A 109 -12.40 -15.81 -22.17
C ASN A 109 -11.78 -14.81 -21.19
N TYR A 110 -11.51 -15.22 -19.94
CA TYR A 110 -10.82 -14.39 -18.95
C TYR A 110 -9.40 -14.03 -19.41
N ARG A 111 -8.66 -15.00 -19.94
CA ARG A 111 -7.28 -14.82 -20.43
C ARG A 111 -7.18 -13.86 -21.63
N ILE A 112 -8.16 -13.89 -22.55
CA ILE A 112 -8.22 -12.96 -23.70
C ILE A 112 -8.95 -11.65 -23.36
N ASP A 113 -9.14 -11.36 -22.09
CA ASP A 113 -9.80 -10.15 -21.57
C ASP A 113 -11.28 -9.98 -21.95
N ASN A 114 -11.96 -11.04 -22.36
CA ASN A 114 -13.41 -11.03 -22.58
C ASN A 114 -14.15 -11.29 -21.26
N VAL A 115 -14.05 -10.30 -20.36
CA VAL A 115 -14.47 -10.42 -18.95
C VAL A 115 -15.96 -10.73 -18.81
N ASP A 116 -16.83 -10.13 -19.65
CA ASP A 116 -18.27 -10.33 -19.53
C ASP A 116 -18.69 -11.74 -19.93
N ARG A 117 -18.06 -12.32 -20.93
CA ARG A 117 -18.30 -13.71 -21.31
C ARG A 117 -17.71 -14.67 -20.28
N ALA A 118 -16.50 -14.40 -19.81
CA ALA A 118 -15.90 -15.18 -18.72
C ALA A 118 -16.83 -15.22 -17.50
N LYS A 119 -17.38 -14.09 -17.09
CA LYS A 119 -18.33 -14.00 -15.96
C LYS A 119 -19.53 -14.93 -16.16
N ARG A 120 -20.16 -14.86 -17.32
CA ARG A 120 -21.34 -15.72 -17.63
C ARG A 120 -21.00 -17.20 -17.54
N GLU A 121 -19.87 -17.60 -18.12
CA GLU A 121 -19.47 -19.00 -18.13
C GLU A 121 -19.09 -19.49 -16.72
N PHE A 122 -18.36 -18.69 -15.91
CA PHE A 122 -18.12 -19.04 -14.50
C PHE A 122 -19.39 -19.10 -13.67
N GLN A 123 -20.40 -18.27 -13.97
CA GLN A 123 -21.71 -18.36 -13.30
C GLN A 123 -22.43 -19.66 -13.66
N ILE A 124 -22.33 -20.14 -14.91
CA ILE A 124 -22.86 -21.46 -15.31
C ILE A 124 -22.17 -22.56 -14.52
N VAL A 125 -20.82 -22.53 -14.42
CA VAL A 125 -20.06 -23.47 -13.60
C VAL A 125 -20.53 -23.48 -12.16
N ALA A 126 -20.67 -22.31 -11.53
CA ALA A 126 -21.15 -22.19 -10.15
C ALA A 126 -22.61 -22.63 -9.97
N THR A 127 -23.43 -22.58 -11.02
CA THR A 127 -24.80 -23.12 -11.00
C THR A 127 -24.83 -24.64 -11.12
N LEU A 128 -23.97 -25.20 -11.97
CA LEU A 128 -23.87 -26.66 -12.17
C LEU A 128 -23.19 -27.34 -10.98
N GLN A 129 -22.25 -26.64 -10.36
CA GLN A 129 -21.46 -27.13 -9.22
C GLN A 129 -21.21 -25.96 -8.26
N GLU A 130 -22.04 -25.86 -7.21
CA GLU A 130 -22.00 -24.75 -6.24
C GLU A 130 -20.67 -24.67 -5.46
N ASP A 131 -20.02 -25.81 -5.24
CA ASP A 131 -18.77 -25.95 -4.50
C ASP A 131 -17.51 -25.83 -5.39
N HIS A 132 -17.65 -25.36 -6.63
CA HIS A 132 -16.50 -25.20 -7.53
C HIS A 132 -15.65 -23.98 -7.13
N ALA A 133 -14.76 -24.16 -6.16
CA ALA A 133 -13.96 -23.11 -5.54
C ALA A 133 -13.19 -22.22 -6.56
N ALA A 134 -12.57 -22.85 -7.57
CA ALA A 134 -11.81 -22.11 -8.58
C ALA A 134 -12.70 -21.19 -9.45
N ALA A 135 -13.95 -21.60 -9.75
CA ALA A 135 -14.87 -20.73 -10.49
C ALA A 135 -15.30 -19.53 -9.63
N LEU A 136 -15.59 -19.75 -8.35
CA LEU A 136 -15.91 -18.69 -7.40
C LEU A 136 -14.73 -17.73 -7.23
N TYR A 137 -13.50 -18.23 -7.13
CA TYR A 137 -12.29 -17.40 -7.09
C TYR A 137 -12.21 -16.47 -8.31
N HIS A 138 -12.40 -16.99 -9.52
CA HIS A 138 -12.39 -16.16 -10.73
C HIS A 138 -13.56 -15.16 -10.80
N LEU A 139 -14.74 -15.52 -10.30
CA LEU A 139 -15.85 -14.56 -10.14
C LEU A 139 -15.48 -13.42 -9.19
N GLY A 140 -14.77 -13.75 -8.10
CA GLY A 140 -14.21 -12.77 -7.19
C GLY A 140 -13.22 -11.82 -7.88
N LEU A 141 -12.27 -12.34 -8.66
CA LEU A 141 -11.33 -11.52 -9.44
C LEU A 141 -12.04 -10.59 -10.44
N ILE A 142 -13.06 -11.10 -11.11
CA ILE A 142 -13.88 -10.29 -12.03
C ILE A 142 -14.62 -9.18 -11.27
N ALA A 143 -15.13 -9.48 -10.09
CA ALA A 143 -15.80 -8.49 -9.24
C ALA A 143 -14.82 -7.41 -8.77
N VAL A 144 -13.57 -7.76 -8.39
CA VAL A 144 -12.50 -6.79 -8.08
C VAL A 144 -12.24 -5.88 -9.29
N LYS A 145 -12.08 -6.45 -10.49
CA LYS A 145 -11.84 -5.71 -11.73
C LYS A 145 -12.96 -4.70 -12.04
N LYS A 146 -14.20 -5.04 -11.67
CA LYS A 146 -15.38 -4.18 -11.80
C LYS A 146 -15.61 -3.25 -10.60
N ASN A 147 -14.70 -3.23 -9.63
CA ASN A 147 -14.82 -2.50 -8.36
C ASN A 147 -16.07 -2.89 -7.53
N GLU A 148 -16.61 -4.10 -7.72
CA GLU A 148 -17.73 -4.67 -6.96
C GLU A 148 -17.19 -5.38 -5.71
N LEU A 149 -16.48 -4.64 -4.82
CA LEU A 149 -15.68 -5.23 -3.73
C LEU A 149 -16.49 -6.11 -2.77
N GLN A 150 -17.75 -5.76 -2.48
CA GLN A 150 -18.60 -6.56 -1.60
C GLN A 150 -18.89 -7.95 -2.21
N LYS A 151 -19.19 -8.01 -3.50
CA LYS A 151 -19.40 -9.29 -4.22
C LYS A 151 -18.09 -10.08 -4.32
N ALA A 152 -16.97 -9.39 -4.52
CA ALA A 152 -15.65 -10.03 -4.53
C ALA A 152 -15.39 -10.74 -3.20
N MET A 153 -15.65 -10.07 -2.07
CA MET A 153 -15.50 -10.65 -0.74
C MET A 153 -16.35 -11.92 -0.58
N GLU A 154 -17.63 -11.87 -0.96
CA GLU A 154 -18.54 -13.04 -0.88
C GLU A 154 -18.06 -14.21 -1.74
N HIS A 155 -17.58 -13.95 -2.94
CA HIS A 155 -17.04 -14.97 -3.83
C HIS A 155 -15.75 -15.59 -3.28
N PHE A 156 -14.81 -14.80 -2.76
CA PHE A 156 -13.58 -15.32 -2.16
C PHE A 156 -13.84 -16.06 -0.84
N GLU A 157 -14.77 -15.60 0.01
CA GLU A 157 -15.19 -16.32 1.22
C GLU A 157 -15.74 -17.70 0.88
N ASN A 158 -16.59 -17.80 -0.15
CA ASN A 158 -17.14 -19.07 -0.60
C ASN A 158 -16.06 -19.96 -1.23
N ALA A 159 -15.16 -19.40 -2.03
CA ALA A 159 -14.03 -20.15 -2.60
C ALA A 159 -13.17 -20.79 -1.51
N GLY A 160 -12.75 -20.01 -0.51
CA GLY A 160 -11.95 -20.51 0.61
C GLY A 160 -12.72 -21.45 1.56
N ARG A 161 -14.06 -21.38 1.59
CA ARG A 161 -14.90 -22.34 2.34
C ARG A 161 -14.91 -23.72 1.70
N TYR A 162 -14.99 -23.77 0.36
CA TYR A 162 -15.06 -25.02 -0.39
C TYR A 162 -13.69 -25.63 -0.63
N ASP A 163 -12.66 -24.80 -0.77
CA ASP A 163 -11.28 -25.26 -0.87
C ASP A 163 -10.40 -24.49 0.13
N GLN A 164 -10.07 -25.16 1.21
CA GLN A 164 -9.28 -24.57 2.30
C GLN A 164 -7.78 -24.46 1.95
N ASP A 165 -7.34 -25.07 0.87
CA ASP A 165 -5.95 -25.01 0.40
C ASP A 165 -5.78 -24.06 -0.80
N LEU A 166 -6.85 -23.38 -1.22
CA LEU A 166 -6.83 -22.38 -2.28
C LEU A 166 -6.28 -21.05 -1.72
N ASP A 167 -4.97 -20.99 -1.59
CA ASP A 167 -4.23 -19.87 -0.99
C ASP A 167 -4.49 -18.53 -1.67
N GLU A 168 -4.61 -18.51 -3.01
CA GLU A 168 -4.90 -17.28 -3.75
C GLU A 168 -6.25 -16.67 -3.35
N ALA A 169 -7.25 -17.48 -3.00
CA ALA A 169 -8.55 -16.98 -2.55
C ALA A 169 -8.43 -16.26 -1.19
N PHE A 170 -7.63 -16.79 -0.26
CA PHE A 170 -7.40 -16.16 1.03
C PHE A 170 -6.59 -14.87 0.93
N LEU A 171 -5.60 -14.81 0.02
CA LEU A 171 -4.84 -13.60 -0.24
C LEU A 171 -5.76 -12.49 -0.76
N GLU A 172 -6.53 -12.77 -1.82
CA GLU A 172 -7.44 -11.78 -2.40
C GLU A 172 -8.57 -11.39 -1.44
N LEU A 173 -9.07 -12.34 -0.64
CA LEU A 173 -10.03 -12.05 0.44
C LEU A 173 -9.44 -11.06 1.44
N GLY A 174 -8.21 -11.29 1.89
CA GLY A 174 -7.52 -10.41 2.82
C GLY A 174 -7.37 -8.99 2.26
N LYS A 175 -6.95 -8.87 1.00
CA LYS A 175 -6.80 -7.58 0.29
C LYS A 175 -8.14 -6.84 0.16
N VAL A 176 -9.19 -7.53 -0.23
CA VAL A 176 -10.53 -6.95 -0.40
C VAL A 176 -11.11 -6.53 0.94
N CYS A 177 -11.01 -7.38 1.96
CA CYS A 177 -11.46 -7.05 3.31
C CYS A 177 -10.72 -5.85 3.90
N PHE A 178 -9.41 -5.74 3.67
CA PHE A 178 -8.62 -4.56 4.08
C PHE A 178 -9.14 -3.27 3.41
N LYS A 179 -9.39 -3.31 2.09
CA LYS A 179 -9.96 -2.17 1.34
C LYS A 179 -11.36 -1.78 1.83
N LEU A 180 -12.19 -2.76 2.20
CA LEU A 180 -13.53 -2.55 2.75
C LEU A 180 -13.52 -2.17 4.24
N ASN A 181 -12.36 -2.07 4.87
CA ASN A 181 -12.19 -1.81 6.30
C ASN A 181 -12.73 -2.93 7.23
N HIS A 182 -12.86 -4.15 6.72
CA HIS A 182 -13.22 -5.32 7.51
C HIS A 182 -11.97 -5.97 8.13
N VAL A 183 -11.37 -5.29 9.12
CA VAL A 183 -10.06 -5.58 9.70
C VAL A 183 -9.95 -7.03 10.21
N GLU A 184 -10.93 -7.49 10.99
CA GLU A 184 -10.94 -8.85 11.54
C GLU A 184 -11.03 -9.95 10.48
N LYS A 185 -11.83 -9.72 9.42
CA LYS A 185 -11.92 -10.68 8.31
C LYS A 185 -10.62 -10.70 7.49
N ALA A 186 -10.03 -9.53 7.23
CA ALA A 186 -8.74 -9.42 6.55
C ALA A 186 -7.66 -10.19 7.30
N LYS A 187 -7.58 -10.00 8.63
CA LYS A 187 -6.64 -10.69 9.50
C LYS A 187 -6.78 -12.21 9.39
N LYS A 188 -7.99 -12.73 9.56
CA LYS A 188 -8.25 -14.19 9.48
C LYS A 188 -7.85 -14.77 8.14
N ALA A 189 -8.19 -14.10 7.05
CA ALA A 189 -7.86 -14.57 5.71
C ALA A 189 -6.33 -14.58 5.46
N LEU A 190 -5.62 -13.51 5.85
CA LEU A 190 -4.17 -13.40 5.67
C LEU A 190 -3.40 -14.37 6.56
N VAL A 191 -3.85 -14.60 7.78
CA VAL A 191 -3.28 -15.64 8.66
C VAL A 191 -3.44 -17.02 8.00
N ARG A 192 -4.64 -17.34 7.49
CA ARG A 192 -4.86 -18.62 6.79
C ARG A 192 -3.97 -18.75 5.56
N MET A 193 -3.82 -17.68 4.77
CA MET A 193 -2.89 -17.65 3.63
C MET A 193 -1.45 -17.98 4.08
N LEU A 194 -0.97 -17.37 5.17
CA LEU A 194 0.38 -17.59 5.70
C LEU A 194 0.57 -18.97 6.35
N GLU A 195 -0.50 -19.62 6.81
CA GLU A 195 -0.45 -21.03 7.22
C GLU A 195 -0.17 -21.96 6.04
N ILE A 196 -0.73 -21.66 4.84
CA ILE A 196 -0.53 -22.44 3.63
C ILE A 196 0.82 -22.12 2.99
N LYS A 197 1.15 -20.82 2.85
CA LYS A 197 2.40 -20.34 2.25
C LYS A 197 3.11 -19.35 3.19
N PRO A 198 3.92 -19.83 4.13
CA PRO A 198 4.57 -18.99 5.16
C PRO A 198 5.59 -17.98 4.64
N ALA A 199 6.01 -18.08 3.37
CA ALA A 199 7.01 -17.18 2.78
C ALA A 199 6.40 -16.18 1.77
N GLU A 200 5.06 -16.05 1.70
CA GLU A 200 4.42 -15.17 0.74
C GLU A 200 4.52 -13.70 1.17
N ALA A 201 5.37 -12.94 0.49
CA ALA A 201 5.68 -11.57 0.84
C ALA A 201 4.47 -10.62 0.72
N GLU A 202 3.60 -10.84 -0.27
CA GLU A 202 2.38 -10.03 -0.42
C GLU A 202 1.44 -10.23 0.76
N ALA A 203 1.29 -11.48 1.23
CA ALA A 203 0.48 -11.77 2.41
C ALA A 203 1.05 -11.13 3.68
N HIS A 204 2.37 -11.20 3.90
CA HIS A 204 3.04 -10.51 4.99
C HIS A 204 2.82 -9.00 4.93
N PHE A 205 2.93 -8.40 3.75
CA PHE A 205 2.71 -6.97 3.56
C PHE A 205 1.30 -6.54 3.96
N TYR A 206 0.26 -7.20 3.42
CA TYR A 206 -1.12 -6.87 3.77
C TYR A 206 -1.47 -7.19 5.22
N TYR A 207 -0.89 -8.26 5.78
CA TYR A 207 -1.07 -8.57 7.21
C TYR A 207 -0.43 -7.51 8.10
N ALA A 208 0.75 -7.03 7.73
CA ALA A 208 1.41 -5.92 8.43
C ALA A 208 0.55 -4.63 8.40
N LEU A 209 -0.09 -4.30 7.25
CA LEU A 209 -1.01 -3.18 7.15
C LEU A 209 -2.24 -3.34 8.07
N VAL A 210 -2.78 -4.54 8.17
CA VAL A 210 -3.89 -4.85 9.10
C VAL A 210 -3.46 -4.63 10.55
N LEU A 211 -2.28 -5.14 10.94
CA LEU A 211 -1.73 -4.98 12.28
C LEU A 211 -1.39 -3.52 12.62
N GLU A 212 -0.88 -2.77 11.65
CA GLU A 212 -0.64 -1.32 11.79
C GLU A 212 -1.93 -0.58 12.11
N LYS A 213 -3.01 -0.91 11.40
CA LYS A 213 -4.34 -0.34 11.63
C LYS A 213 -4.91 -0.68 13.01
N GLU A 214 -4.63 -1.87 13.53
CA GLU A 214 -4.93 -2.29 14.89
C GLU A 214 -4.00 -1.67 15.95
N ARG A 215 -2.98 -0.92 15.54
CA ARG A 215 -1.89 -0.40 16.38
C ARG A 215 -1.06 -1.50 17.06
N SER A 216 -1.10 -2.69 16.54
CA SER A 216 -0.26 -3.83 16.98
C SER A 216 1.15 -3.70 16.39
N TYR A 217 1.81 -2.58 16.67
CA TYR A 217 3.02 -2.13 15.99
C TYR A 217 4.18 -3.13 16.04
N LYS A 218 4.35 -3.84 17.17
CA LYS A 218 5.44 -4.83 17.28
C LYS A 218 5.29 -5.95 16.25
N GLN A 219 4.09 -6.52 16.14
CA GLN A 219 3.81 -7.58 15.17
C GLN A 219 3.85 -7.04 13.73
N SER A 220 3.32 -5.84 13.52
CA SER A 220 3.36 -5.17 12.20
C SER A 220 4.80 -4.99 11.70
N ILE A 221 5.73 -4.58 12.58
CA ILE A 221 7.15 -4.47 12.25
C ILE A 221 7.70 -5.82 11.79
N GLU A 222 7.43 -6.90 12.54
CA GLU A 222 7.91 -8.24 12.22
C GLU A 222 7.43 -8.69 10.82
N GLU A 223 6.18 -8.37 10.47
CA GLU A 223 5.61 -8.74 9.18
C GLU A 223 6.12 -7.86 8.02
N PHE A 224 6.29 -6.54 8.23
CA PHE A 224 6.93 -5.68 7.22
C PHE A 224 8.39 -6.06 6.99
N GLU A 225 9.12 -6.49 8.02
CA GLU A 225 10.50 -6.96 7.89
C GLU A 225 10.59 -8.17 6.96
N LYS A 226 9.60 -9.10 7.00
CA LYS A 226 9.52 -10.24 6.08
C LYS A 226 9.12 -9.79 4.66
N ALA A 227 8.14 -8.90 4.55
CA ALA A 227 7.65 -8.43 3.26
C ALA A 227 8.73 -7.67 2.46
N LYS A 228 9.57 -6.86 3.12
CA LYS A 228 10.62 -6.06 2.45
C LYS A 228 11.72 -6.88 1.78
N GLU A 229 11.83 -8.18 2.08
CA GLU A 229 12.81 -9.05 1.43
C GLU A 229 12.55 -9.19 -0.08
N LYS A 230 11.29 -9.03 -0.52
CA LYS A 230 10.96 -8.90 -1.93
C LYS A 230 11.02 -7.45 -2.41
N ASP A 231 11.69 -7.21 -3.53
CA ASP A 231 11.90 -5.87 -4.10
C ASP A 231 10.60 -5.11 -4.34
N GLU A 232 9.55 -5.82 -4.75
CA GLU A 232 8.22 -5.27 -5.04
C GLU A 232 7.57 -4.61 -3.81
N PHE A 233 7.78 -5.17 -2.60
CA PHE A 233 7.20 -4.65 -1.36
C PHE A 233 8.20 -3.84 -0.53
N ARG A 234 9.49 -3.83 -0.90
CA ARG A 234 10.57 -3.22 -0.11
C ARG A 234 10.33 -1.74 0.16
N PHE A 235 10.02 -0.98 -0.87
CA PHE A 235 9.78 0.46 -0.73
C PHE A 235 8.64 0.76 0.23
N LEU A 236 7.47 0.16 0.01
CA LEU A 236 6.28 0.38 0.84
C LEU A 236 6.47 -0.12 2.27
N SER A 237 7.11 -1.30 2.45
CA SER A 237 7.40 -1.82 3.78
C SER A 237 8.32 -0.90 4.58
N LEU A 238 9.39 -0.39 3.97
CA LEU A 238 10.30 0.56 4.61
C LEU A 238 9.59 1.88 4.97
N PHE A 239 8.70 2.34 4.09
CA PHE A 239 7.87 3.53 4.36
C PHE A 239 6.98 3.34 5.60
N HIS A 240 6.24 2.23 5.66
CA HIS A 240 5.38 1.92 6.81
C HIS A 240 6.19 1.68 8.09
N LEU A 241 7.35 1.01 8.01
CA LEU A 241 8.27 0.86 9.14
C LEU A 241 8.72 2.22 9.68
N GLY A 242 9.06 3.15 8.80
CA GLY A 242 9.40 4.53 9.19
C GLY A 242 8.26 5.20 9.98
N ASN A 243 7.04 5.13 9.47
CA ASN A 243 5.86 5.69 10.12
C ASN A 243 5.57 5.04 11.49
N ILE A 244 5.70 3.72 11.58
CA ILE A 244 5.49 2.99 12.84
C ILE A 244 6.55 3.38 13.88
N TYR A 245 7.83 3.43 13.49
CA TYR A 245 8.89 3.87 14.41
C TYR A 245 8.71 5.32 14.86
N MET A 246 8.21 6.21 13.98
CA MET A 246 7.82 7.58 14.38
C MET A 246 6.70 7.57 15.41
N ALA A 247 5.66 6.76 15.20
CA ALA A 247 4.55 6.62 16.16
C ALA A 247 4.99 6.07 17.52
N LEU A 248 6.05 5.23 17.53
CA LEU A 248 6.66 4.68 18.76
C LEU A 248 7.67 5.63 19.42
N GLY A 249 8.03 6.75 18.78
CA GLY A 249 9.05 7.69 19.27
C GLY A 249 10.50 7.20 19.07
N ASP A 250 10.73 6.11 18.33
CA ASP A 250 12.07 5.65 17.94
C ASP A 250 12.52 6.39 16.68
N GLU A 251 12.86 7.67 16.88
CA GLU A 251 13.26 8.55 15.78
C GLU A 251 14.42 7.98 14.97
N LYS A 252 15.42 7.37 15.63
CA LYS A 252 16.60 6.83 14.97
C LYS A 252 16.23 5.77 13.93
N LYS A 253 15.44 4.76 14.32
CA LYS A 253 15.01 3.69 13.39
C LYS A 253 14.04 4.23 12.34
N ALA A 254 13.20 5.19 12.69
CA ALA A 254 12.31 5.85 11.75
C ALA A 254 13.11 6.43 10.58
N PHE A 255 14.22 7.15 10.88
CA PHE A 255 15.02 7.80 9.85
C PHE A 255 15.89 6.85 9.05
N GLU A 256 16.44 5.84 9.70
CA GLU A 256 17.15 4.76 8.99
C GLU A 256 16.22 4.10 7.95
N SER A 257 14.96 3.88 8.30
CA SER A 257 13.95 3.32 7.39
C SER A 257 13.58 4.28 6.27
N ILE A 258 13.39 5.56 6.58
CA ILE A 258 13.09 6.61 5.60
C ILE A 258 14.26 6.83 4.64
N GLU A 259 15.50 6.89 5.12
CA GLU A 259 16.68 7.00 4.26
C GLU A 259 16.79 5.84 3.27
N LYS A 260 16.55 4.61 3.76
CA LYS A 260 16.49 3.44 2.88
C LYS A 260 15.36 3.56 1.85
N THR A 261 14.17 4.01 2.28
CA THR A 261 13.04 4.26 1.37
C THR A 261 13.42 5.23 0.25
N LEU A 262 14.05 6.36 0.60
CA LEU A 262 14.49 7.37 -0.38
C LEU A 262 15.59 6.86 -1.31
N ALA A 263 16.46 5.96 -0.84
CA ALA A 263 17.50 5.34 -1.66
C ALA A 263 16.93 4.40 -2.74
N PHE A 264 15.77 3.77 -2.49
CA PHE A 264 15.10 2.90 -3.45
C PHE A 264 14.09 3.62 -4.35
N GLY A 265 13.64 4.81 -3.97
CA GLY A 265 12.64 5.57 -4.72
C GLY A 265 13.16 6.04 -6.07
N THR A 266 12.72 5.39 -7.14
CA THR A 266 13.09 5.72 -8.53
C THR A 266 12.05 6.55 -9.26
N SER A 267 10.90 6.83 -8.65
CA SER A 267 9.80 7.58 -9.26
C SER A 267 9.29 8.69 -8.35
N ASP A 268 8.95 9.83 -8.96
CA ASP A 268 8.32 10.98 -8.30
C ASP A 268 6.84 10.68 -8.01
N THR A 269 6.58 9.70 -7.15
CA THR A 269 5.23 9.35 -6.71
C THR A 269 4.76 10.29 -5.60
N ARG A 270 3.44 10.37 -5.40
CA ARG A 270 2.86 11.17 -4.31
C ARG A 270 3.36 10.67 -2.95
N GLU A 271 3.52 9.36 -2.79
CA GLU A 271 4.07 8.74 -1.58
C GLU A 271 5.50 9.21 -1.31
N LEU A 272 6.32 9.33 -2.34
CA LEU A 272 7.70 9.81 -2.20
C LEU A 272 7.76 11.28 -1.79
N VAL A 273 6.86 12.12 -2.29
CA VAL A 273 6.75 13.54 -1.88
C VAL A 273 6.42 13.65 -0.40
N GLU A 274 5.45 12.85 0.09
CA GLU A 274 5.10 12.81 1.52
C GLU A 274 6.28 12.35 2.38
N VAL A 275 6.98 11.28 1.96
CA VAL A 275 8.17 10.78 2.66
C VAL A 275 9.27 11.83 2.74
N LYS A 276 9.58 12.49 1.61
CA LYS A 276 10.56 13.58 1.57
C LYS A 276 10.17 14.73 2.49
N TYR A 277 8.88 15.08 2.53
CA TYR A 277 8.39 16.15 3.41
C TYR A 277 8.60 15.80 4.88
N GLN A 278 8.15 14.62 5.32
CA GLN A 278 8.31 14.17 6.71
C GLN A 278 9.79 14.07 7.11
N TYR A 279 10.63 13.57 6.22
CA TYR A 279 12.06 13.47 6.47
C TYR A 279 12.73 14.84 6.56
N ALA A 280 12.35 15.78 5.73
CA ALA A 280 12.85 17.17 5.83
C ALA A 280 12.49 17.82 7.17
N GLU A 281 11.26 17.62 7.65
CA GLU A 281 10.82 18.10 8.98
C GLU A 281 11.68 17.52 10.11
N TYR A 282 12.03 16.25 10.00
CA TYR A 282 12.94 15.66 10.96
C TYR A 282 14.35 16.24 10.87
N LEU A 283 14.90 16.32 9.68
CA LEU A 283 16.26 16.87 9.49
C LEU A 283 16.39 18.26 10.10
N VAL A 284 15.33 19.06 10.04
CA VAL A 284 15.29 20.36 10.73
C VAL A 284 15.42 20.18 12.24
N ARG A 285 14.63 19.28 12.84
CA ARG A 285 14.71 18.99 14.28
C ARG A 285 16.07 18.41 14.69
N ALA A 286 16.68 17.63 13.79
CA ALA A 286 18.03 17.08 13.97
C ALA A 286 19.16 18.10 13.71
N GLY A 287 18.83 19.34 13.26
CA GLY A 287 19.80 20.38 12.97
C GLY A 287 20.39 20.36 11.56
N ASP A 288 20.00 19.42 10.71
CA ASP A 288 20.50 19.30 9.32
C ASP A 288 19.59 20.06 8.33
N ILE A 289 19.59 21.39 8.46
CA ILE A 289 18.79 22.27 7.61
C ILE A 289 19.20 22.16 6.13
N ASN A 290 20.47 21.93 5.83
CA ASN A 290 20.94 21.86 4.45
C ASN A 290 20.33 20.66 3.69
N ARG A 291 20.28 19.50 4.32
CA ARG A 291 19.61 18.32 3.72
C ARG A 291 18.10 18.54 3.64
N ALA A 292 17.47 19.11 4.66
CA ALA A 292 16.05 19.46 4.63
C ALA A 292 15.71 20.40 3.46
N MET A 293 16.50 21.46 3.27
CA MET A 293 16.35 22.41 2.17
C MET A 293 16.48 21.77 0.79
N LYS A 294 17.38 20.79 0.65
CA LYS A 294 17.52 20.04 -0.60
C LYS A 294 16.25 19.26 -0.89
N LEU A 295 15.72 18.54 0.10
CA LEU A 295 14.48 17.77 -0.04
C LEU A 295 13.27 18.66 -0.36
N TRP A 296 13.11 19.80 0.31
CA TRP A 296 12.03 20.74 0.00
C TRP A 296 12.11 21.31 -1.42
N ARG A 297 13.31 21.61 -1.93
CA ARG A 297 13.49 22.04 -3.33
C ARG A 297 13.13 20.94 -4.31
N GLU A 298 13.48 19.69 -4.01
CA GLU A 298 13.06 18.53 -4.82
C GLU A 298 11.53 18.40 -4.81
N ILE A 299 10.87 18.53 -3.65
CA ILE A 299 9.41 18.52 -3.55
C ILE A 299 8.79 19.62 -4.40
N GLU A 300 9.28 20.87 -4.27
CA GLU A 300 8.75 22.02 -5.01
C GLU A 300 8.92 21.86 -6.52
N SER A 301 9.98 21.17 -6.97
CA SER A 301 10.21 20.90 -8.41
C SER A 301 9.25 19.86 -8.98
N VAL A 302 8.84 18.87 -8.17
CA VAL A 302 7.95 17.76 -8.58
C VAL A 302 6.47 18.13 -8.40
N GLN A 303 6.15 18.72 -7.27
CA GLN A 303 4.81 19.16 -6.91
C GLN A 303 4.82 20.58 -6.32
N PRO A 304 4.74 21.61 -7.17
CA PRO A 304 4.68 22.99 -6.73
C PRO A 304 3.53 23.23 -5.75
N HIS A 305 3.77 24.08 -4.77
CA HIS A 305 2.80 24.44 -3.73
C HIS A 305 2.34 23.27 -2.83
N TYR A 306 3.19 22.23 -2.70
CA TYR A 306 2.90 21.17 -1.76
C TYR A 306 2.97 21.70 -0.32
N ARG A 307 1.84 21.68 0.38
CA ARG A 307 1.69 22.22 1.76
C ARG A 307 2.36 23.60 1.92
N ASP A 308 3.21 23.73 2.92
CA ASP A 308 3.93 24.96 3.28
C ASP A 308 5.42 24.96 2.82
N VAL A 309 5.78 24.04 1.92
CA VAL A 309 7.18 23.85 1.46
C VAL A 309 7.80 25.14 0.95
N ARG A 310 7.06 25.91 0.14
CA ARG A 310 7.54 27.17 -0.40
C ARG A 310 7.88 28.17 0.70
N ASN A 311 6.98 28.34 1.66
CA ASN A 311 7.20 29.24 2.80
C ASN A 311 8.40 28.79 3.63
N LYS A 312 8.56 27.45 3.85
CA LYS A 312 9.72 26.91 4.56
C LYS A 312 11.02 27.20 3.84
N ILE A 313 11.06 26.98 2.52
CA ILE A 313 12.26 27.34 1.74
C ILE A 313 12.63 28.80 1.95
N ASP A 314 11.68 29.71 1.79
CA ASP A 314 11.93 31.16 1.92
C ASP A 314 12.43 31.52 3.32
N VAL A 315 11.78 31.00 4.37
CA VAL A 315 12.16 31.24 5.78
C VAL A 315 13.55 30.69 6.10
N TYR A 316 13.83 29.44 5.72
CA TYR A 316 15.11 28.79 6.04
C TYR A 316 16.28 29.31 5.19
N VAL A 317 16.04 29.83 4.00
CA VAL A 317 17.05 30.57 3.25
C VAL A 317 17.54 31.78 4.05
N GLU A 318 16.62 32.50 4.68
CA GLU A 318 16.97 33.66 5.51
C GLU A 318 17.63 33.25 6.85
N ILE A 319 17.11 32.21 7.51
CA ILE A 319 17.68 31.70 8.75
C ILE A 319 19.11 31.18 8.53
N ASN A 320 19.38 30.52 7.46
CA ASN A 320 20.68 29.91 7.19
C ASN A 320 21.78 30.94 6.87
N LYS A 321 21.43 32.22 6.69
CA LYS A 321 22.39 33.30 6.60
C LYS A 321 23.06 33.62 7.96
N SER A 322 22.36 33.29 9.07
CA SER A 322 22.86 33.49 10.43
C SER A 322 23.18 32.15 11.12
N LYS A 323 24.45 31.95 11.41
CA LYS A 323 24.91 30.75 12.11
C LYS A 323 24.34 30.64 13.53
N ASN A 324 24.25 31.76 14.24
CA ASN A 324 23.76 31.80 15.62
C ASN A 324 22.26 31.54 15.69
N LEU A 325 21.49 32.13 14.77
CA LEU A 325 20.05 31.91 14.69
C LEU A 325 19.74 30.45 14.28
N THR A 326 20.47 29.92 13.30
CA THR A 326 20.38 28.50 12.92
C THR A 326 20.60 27.58 14.12
N LYS A 327 21.67 27.82 14.89
CA LYS A 327 21.97 27.08 16.12
C LYS A 327 20.85 27.20 17.15
N PHE A 328 20.30 28.39 17.38
CA PHE A 328 19.21 28.62 18.35
C PHE A 328 17.95 27.86 17.99
N ILE A 329 17.57 27.80 16.72
CA ILE A 329 16.37 27.13 16.25
C ILE A 329 16.51 25.57 16.31
N THR A 330 17.73 25.07 16.10
CA THR A 330 18.00 23.63 15.97
C THR A 330 18.53 22.97 17.21
N MET A 331 18.83 23.73 18.27
CA MET A 331 19.34 23.14 19.52
C MET A 331 18.32 22.23 20.20
N THR A 332 18.80 21.28 20.99
CA THR A 332 17.93 20.43 21.80
C THR A 332 17.04 21.24 22.75
N THR A 333 15.94 20.68 23.24
CA THR A 333 15.05 21.36 24.19
C THR A 333 15.81 21.81 25.46
N LYS A 334 16.74 20.99 25.95
CA LYS A 334 17.55 21.33 27.10
C LYS A 334 18.51 22.49 26.83
N GLU A 335 19.16 22.48 25.68
CA GLU A 335 20.03 23.60 25.25
C GLU A 335 19.22 24.90 25.03
N PHE A 336 17.99 24.75 24.46
CA PHE A 336 17.09 25.93 24.29
C PHE A 336 16.70 26.54 25.62
N PHE A 337 16.36 25.76 26.64
CA PHE A 337 16.04 26.30 27.96
C PHE A 337 17.27 26.98 28.60
N ASN A 338 18.45 26.38 28.49
CA ASN A 338 19.69 27.01 28.97
C ASN A 338 19.99 28.30 28.24
N ALA A 339 19.76 28.38 26.92
CA ALA A 339 19.94 29.61 26.14
C ALA A 339 18.89 30.66 26.55
N ALA A 340 17.65 30.28 26.77
CA ALA A 340 16.57 31.12 27.21
C ALA A 340 16.85 31.75 28.61
N GLU A 341 17.37 30.96 29.55
CA GLU A 341 17.81 31.49 30.87
C GLU A 341 18.93 32.49 30.72
N LYS A 342 19.90 32.25 29.85
CA LYS A 342 20.98 33.20 29.58
C LYS A 342 20.46 34.49 28.92
N LEU A 343 19.46 34.42 28.01
CA LEU A 343 18.81 35.57 27.44
C LEU A 343 18.13 36.43 28.53
N CYS A 344 17.38 35.78 29.45
CA CYS A 344 16.81 36.49 30.60
C CYS A 344 17.88 37.22 31.43
N LYS A 345 18.98 36.53 31.73
CA LYS A 345 20.09 37.11 32.47
C LYS A 345 20.73 38.29 31.73
N ALA A 346 20.93 38.19 30.42
CA ALA A 346 21.46 39.28 29.59
C ALA A 346 20.52 40.48 29.57
N LEU A 347 19.23 40.29 29.72
CA LEU A 347 18.21 41.36 29.86
C LEU A 347 18.09 41.87 31.29
N GLY A 348 18.89 41.40 32.24
CA GLY A 348 18.85 41.81 33.63
C GLY A 348 17.66 41.28 34.42
N ILE A 349 17.11 40.14 34.00
CA ILE A 349 15.94 39.50 34.61
C ILE A 349 16.41 38.37 35.52
N PHE A 350 15.94 38.39 36.78
CA PHE A 350 16.14 37.32 37.74
C PHE A 350 14.93 36.38 37.71
N ILE A 351 15.10 35.17 37.19
CA ILE A 351 14.05 34.16 37.07
C ILE A 351 13.69 33.64 38.45
N GLU A 352 12.42 33.77 38.85
CA GLU A 352 11.86 33.22 40.08
C GLU A 352 11.17 31.90 39.87
N LYS A 353 10.46 31.78 38.73
CA LYS A 353 9.66 30.59 38.40
C LYS A 353 9.62 30.34 36.91
N THR A 354 9.70 29.10 36.53
CA THR A 354 9.36 28.67 35.17
C THR A 354 7.86 28.38 35.12
N GLY A 355 7.21 28.93 34.12
CA GLY A 355 5.79 28.69 33.84
C GLY A 355 5.57 27.57 32.86
N MET A 356 5.07 27.84 31.66
CA MET A 356 4.84 26.87 30.62
C MET A 356 6.16 26.49 29.93
N GLU A 357 6.38 25.19 29.78
CA GLU A 357 7.48 24.63 29.00
C GLU A 357 6.94 23.76 27.86
N LYS A 358 7.39 24.03 26.63
CA LYS A 358 7.18 23.21 25.43
C LYS A 358 8.51 23.07 24.70
N GLN A 359 8.55 22.17 23.72
CA GLN A 359 9.77 21.91 22.95
C GLN A 359 10.36 23.18 22.29
N ASP A 360 9.51 24.12 21.90
CA ASP A 360 9.84 25.33 21.13
C ASP A 360 9.42 26.64 21.82
N PHE A 361 9.01 26.55 23.09
CA PHE A 361 8.51 27.71 23.86
C PHE A 361 8.77 27.52 25.35
N VAL A 362 9.15 28.62 26.00
CA VAL A 362 9.27 28.65 27.47
C VAL A 362 8.80 29.97 28.01
N GLU A 363 8.10 29.93 29.15
CA GLU A 363 7.62 31.08 29.93
C GLU A 363 8.44 31.17 31.21
N TYR A 364 8.96 32.36 31.49
CA TYR A 364 9.58 32.68 32.77
C TYR A 364 8.83 33.80 33.47
N ILE A 365 8.71 33.69 34.79
CA ILE A 365 8.27 34.74 35.68
C ILE A 365 9.49 35.14 36.49
N GLY A 366 9.79 36.41 36.51
CA GLY A 366 10.97 36.88 37.20
C GLY A 366 10.82 38.37 37.58
N THR A 367 11.88 38.90 38.14
CA THR A 367 11.96 40.28 38.56
C THR A 367 13.08 41.03 37.85
N PHE A 368 12.92 42.31 37.68
CA PHE A 368 13.94 43.24 37.20
C PHE A 368 13.97 44.52 38.08
N ARG A 369 15.11 45.18 38.17
CA ARG A 369 15.28 46.34 39.02
C ARG A 369 15.27 47.64 38.22
N VAL A 370 14.48 48.60 38.72
CA VAL A 370 14.48 49.97 38.22
C VAL A 370 14.84 50.90 39.43
N GLY A 371 16.06 51.33 39.50
CA GLY A 371 16.56 52.03 40.67
C GLY A 371 16.61 51.13 41.89
N ARG A 372 15.80 51.46 42.94
CA ARG A 372 15.70 50.64 44.16
C ARG A 372 14.50 49.66 44.15
N ASP A 373 13.60 49.82 43.18
CA ASP A 373 12.36 49.06 43.14
C ASP A 373 12.55 47.76 42.33
N GLU A 374 12.03 46.68 42.87
CA GLU A 374 11.98 45.38 42.21
C GLU A 374 10.58 45.18 41.57
N ASN A 375 10.54 44.88 40.31
CA ASN A 375 9.33 44.83 39.51
C ASN A 375 9.14 43.43 38.90
N ILE A 376 7.93 42.91 38.87
CA ILE A 376 7.60 41.62 38.28
C ILE A 376 7.55 41.76 36.76
N CYS A 377 8.14 40.81 36.04
CA CYS A 377 8.02 40.66 34.60
C CYS A 377 7.69 39.22 34.18
N ILE A 378 7.07 39.09 33.03
CA ILE A 378 6.82 37.82 32.36
C ILE A 378 7.60 37.81 31.05
N VAL A 379 8.31 36.72 30.79
CA VAL A 379 9.13 36.56 29.59
C VAL A 379 8.71 35.29 28.88
N ASP A 380 8.14 35.43 27.69
CA ASP A 380 7.82 34.37 26.78
C ASP A 380 8.92 34.30 25.72
N ILE A 381 9.53 33.11 25.56
CA ILE A 381 10.61 32.88 24.57
C ILE A 381 10.19 31.74 23.65
N ALA A 382 10.14 32.03 22.36
CA ALA A 382 9.70 31.09 21.33
C ALA A 382 10.74 30.98 20.21
N ARG A 383 11.17 29.78 19.90
CA ARG A 383 12.00 29.54 18.71
C ARG A 383 11.14 29.16 17.50
N TRP A 384 10.11 29.98 17.26
CA TRP A 384 9.19 29.78 16.15
C TRP A 384 9.76 30.33 14.84
N ILE A 385 9.43 29.65 13.74
CA ILE A 385 9.83 30.06 12.38
C ILE A 385 8.72 30.81 11.64
N THR A 386 7.48 30.69 12.10
CA THR A 386 6.32 31.41 11.58
C THR A 386 6.17 32.77 12.28
N GLN A 387 5.62 33.75 11.58
CA GLN A 387 5.35 35.06 12.16
C GLN A 387 4.44 34.96 13.40
N VAL A 388 4.79 35.69 14.43
CA VAL A 388 4.02 35.75 15.67
C VAL A 388 2.86 36.73 15.49
N GLY A 389 1.65 36.24 15.55
CA GLY A 389 0.42 37.00 15.46
C GLY A 389 0.03 37.69 16.79
N GLU A 390 -1.17 38.27 16.82
CA GLU A 390 -1.68 38.99 17.99
C GLU A 390 -2.06 38.06 19.17
N ILE A 391 -2.44 36.77 18.91
CA ILE A 391 -2.95 35.88 19.96
C ILE A 391 -1.91 35.63 21.07
N PRO A 392 -0.66 35.23 20.80
CA PRO A 392 0.34 35.03 21.85
C PRO A 392 0.63 36.29 22.64
N ILE A 393 0.55 37.46 22.00
CA ILE A 393 0.78 38.75 22.65
C ILE A 393 -0.40 39.13 23.59
N ARG A 394 -1.62 38.84 23.20
CA ARG A 394 -2.80 38.97 24.07
C ARG A 394 -2.73 38.07 25.29
N GLU A 395 -2.33 36.79 25.09
CA GLU A 395 -2.11 35.83 26.18
C GLU A 395 -1.04 36.37 27.17
N LEU A 396 0.06 36.92 26.68
CA LEU A 396 1.08 37.53 27.53
C LEU A 396 0.50 38.73 28.32
N LEU A 397 -0.32 39.56 27.69
CA LEU A 397 -0.99 40.72 28.36
C LEU A 397 -1.97 40.27 29.45
N GLU A 398 -2.73 39.23 29.22
CA GLU A 398 -3.62 38.63 30.23
C GLU A 398 -2.83 38.09 31.42
N LYS A 399 -1.77 37.35 31.19
CA LYS A 399 -0.85 36.87 32.24
C LYS A 399 -0.22 37.98 33.04
N MET A 400 0.18 39.08 32.37
CA MET A 400 0.67 40.28 33.07
C MET A 400 -0.38 40.87 34.00
N SER A 401 -1.62 40.96 33.55
CA SER A 401 -2.72 41.51 34.35
C SER A 401 -2.99 40.63 35.57
N ASP A 402 -3.07 39.31 35.37
CA ASP A 402 -3.40 38.35 36.42
C ASP A 402 -2.33 38.29 37.52
N ARG A 403 -1.08 38.55 37.16
CA ARG A 403 0.07 38.46 38.10
C ARG A 403 0.59 39.83 38.57
N GLY A 404 -0.03 40.90 38.14
CA GLY A 404 0.41 42.25 38.47
C GLY A 404 1.80 42.58 37.91
N ALA A 405 2.19 41.97 36.79
CA ALA A 405 3.49 42.20 36.18
C ALA A 405 3.53 43.58 35.48
N SER A 406 4.57 44.34 35.77
CA SER A 406 4.76 45.69 35.22
C SER A 406 5.35 45.70 33.82
N LYS A 407 5.97 44.59 33.37
CA LYS A 407 6.58 44.44 32.04
C LYS A 407 6.35 43.02 31.48
N GLY A 408 6.04 42.93 30.18
CA GLY A 408 6.03 41.73 29.39
C GLY A 408 7.11 41.75 28.33
N ILE A 409 7.78 40.63 28.12
CA ILE A 409 8.79 40.47 27.07
C ILE A 409 8.45 39.24 26.26
N PHE A 410 8.36 39.42 24.94
CA PHE A 410 8.23 38.30 24.04
C PHE A 410 9.42 38.24 23.09
N ILE A 411 10.18 37.13 23.15
CA ILE A 411 11.37 36.90 22.32
C ILE A 411 11.04 35.84 21.30
N THR A 412 11.32 36.12 20.03
CA THR A 412 11.09 35.12 18.97
C THR A 412 12.22 35.07 17.95
N SER A 413 12.49 33.87 17.40
CA SER A 413 13.37 33.69 16.25
C SER A 413 12.73 34.06 14.91
N SER A 414 11.51 34.56 14.92
CA SER A 414 10.76 35.02 13.76
C SER A 414 10.47 36.52 13.83
N HIS A 415 9.56 37.00 13.01
CA HIS A 415 9.07 38.36 13.00
C HIS A 415 7.68 38.44 13.62
N PHE A 416 7.31 39.64 14.10
CA PHE A 416 5.94 39.90 14.53
C PHE A 416 5.09 40.41 13.37
N THR A 417 3.80 40.07 13.37
CA THR A 417 2.84 40.71 12.47
C THR A 417 2.60 42.17 12.88
N GLN A 418 2.16 43.01 11.95
CA GLN A 418 1.85 44.41 12.25
C GLN A 418 0.85 44.53 13.41
N ARG A 419 -0.17 43.69 13.46
CA ARG A 419 -1.16 43.66 14.56
C ARG A 419 -0.55 43.30 15.91
N ALA A 420 0.44 42.42 15.95
CA ALA A 420 1.18 42.14 17.19
C ALA A 420 2.03 43.33 17.64
N LEU A 421 2.69 44.01 16.70
CA LEU A 421 3.46 45.23 16.98
C LEU A 421 2.57 46.39 17.49
N ASP A 422 1.37 46.53 16.93
CA ASP A 422 0.43 47.60 17.36
C ASP A 422 0.01 47.41 18.83
N LEU A 423 -0.07 46.19 19.34
CA LEU A 423 -0.36 45.90 20.75
C LEU A 423 0.77 46.35 21.70
N SER A 424 2.03 46.33 21.27
CA SER A 424 3.16 46.77 22.09
C SER A 424 3.18 48.31 22.33
N ASN A 425 2.51 49.09 21.50
CA ASN A 425 2.41 50.54 21.64
C ASN A 425 1.44 50.97 22.76
N ILE A 426 0.60 50.05 23.26
CA ILE A 426 -0.47 50.38 24.22
C ILE A 426 -0.06 50.03 25.66
N ARG A 427 0.89 49.13 25.87
CA ARG A 427 1.29 48.58 27.17
C ARG A 427 2.81 48.37 27.24
N PRO A 428 3.42 48.22 28.43
CA PRO A 428 4.86 48.03 28.60
C PRO A 428 5.28 46.61 28.16
N LEU A 429 5.19 46.36 26.85
CA LEU A 429 5.65 45.18 26.18
C LEU A 429 6.95 45.47 25.44
N ASP A 430 7.91 44.54 25.56
CA ASP A 430 9.13 44.53 24.78
C ASP A 430 9.10 43.33 23.85
N LEU A 431 8.93 43.58 22.57
CA LEU A 431 8.89 42.58 21.54
C LEU A 431 10.26 42.47 20.87
N ILE A 432 10.96 41.38 21.13
CA ILE A 432 12.30 41.09 20.58
C ILE A 432 12.13 40.07 19.45
N ASP A 433 12.16 40.58 18.25
CA ASP A 433 12.11 39.77 17.04
C ASP A 433 13.48 39.22 16.65
N ARG A 434 13.53 38.52 15.55
CA ARG A 434 14.73 37.93 14.98
C ARG A 434 15.89 38.89 14.84
N GLU A 435 15.66 40.12 14.35
CA GLU A 435 16.71 41.10 14.09
C GLU A 435 17.35 41.58 15.39
N ARG A 436 16.56 41.76 16.46
CA ARG A 436 17.03 42.12 17.78
C ARG A 436 17.61 40.92 18.55
N LEU A 437 17.11 39.72 18.31
CA LEU A 437 17.59 38.49 18.95
C LEU A 437 18.97 38.05 18.43
N GLU A 438 19.22 38.18 17.12
CA GLU A 438 20.45 37.67 16.49
C GLU A 438 21.76 38.16 17.15
N PRO A 439 21.97 39.47 17.41
CA PRO A 439 23.15 39.95 18.11
C PRO A 439 23.22 39.40 19.55
N MET A 440 22.08 39.23 20.25
CA MET A 440 22.07 38.69 21.61
C MET A 440 22.53 37.25 21.68
N LEU A 441 22.30 36.46 20.60
CA LEU A 441 22.75 35.07 20.50
C LEU A 441 24.27 34.96 20.25
N ALA A 442 24.94 36.02 19.80
CA ALA A 442 26.38 36.00 19.58
C ALA A 442 27.19 35.98 20.91
N ASP A 443 26.59 36.44 21.99
CA ASP A 443 27.18 36.54 23.32
C ASP A 443 26.84 35.36 24.24
N LEU A 444 26.05 34.35 23.71
CA LEU A 444 25.61 33.17 24.46
C LEU A 444 26.43 31.92 24.17
#